data_ea76857c4edb9113d02df27d8c785a12
#
_entry.id   ea76857c4edb9113d02df27d8c785a12
#
_cell.length_a   1.000
_cell.length_b   1.000
_cell.length_c   1.000
_cell.angle_alpha   90.00
_cell.angle_beta   90.00
_cell.angle_gamma   90.00
#
_symmetry.space_group_name_H-M   'P 1'
#
loop_
_entity.id
_entity.type
_entity.pdbx_description
1 polymer ?
#
loop_
_entity_poly.entity_id
_entity_poly.type
_entity_poly.pdbx_seq_one_letter_code
_entity_poly.pdbx_strand_id
1 'polypeptide(L)'
;MKIDILLKSKFFFVIFLLTSSISGMVLATPAEELELEQLDRIERDLELQRDWAKYRWGKAKTDCYQNYWVDYCLRSARAQYRKEVDPIGEQERELHEVQRKLRKSIKDQDDQKRAAERASPERAAERVSNQREFEEKQKASAARAADLEQRRKDAPKRAQENKAGTQLD
;
A
#
# COMPACT_ATOMS: atom_id res chain seq x y z
N MET A 1 -43.27 -36.14 -34.79
CA MET A 1 -42.52 -35.92 -33.55
C MET A 1 -41.02 -35.74 -33.81
N LYS A 2 -40.58 -34.75 -34.62
CA LYS A 2 -39.13 -34.48 -34.88
C LYS A 2 -38.78 -32.99 -34.90
N ILE A 3 -39.70 -32.11 -34.57
CA ILE A 3 -39.47 -30.63 -34.64
C ILE A 3 -39.11 -30.01 -33.28
N ASP A 4 -39.49 -30.66 -32.18
CA ASP A 4 -39.27 -30.08 -30.82
C ASP A 4 -37.84 -30.14 -30.29
N ILE A 5 -36.98 -31.03 -30.84
CA ILE A 5 -35.61 -31.24 -30.39
C ILE A 5 -34.67 -30.13 -30.90
N LEU A 6 -34.95 -29.63 -32.10
CA LEU A 6 -34.14 -28.56 -32.73
C LEU A 6 -34.38 -27.17 -32.12
N LEU A 7 -35.58 -26.93 -31.61
CA LEU A 7 -35.92 -25.65 -31.00
C LEU A 7 -35.33 -25.52 -29.57
N LYS A 8 -35.27 -26.62 -28.82
CA LYS A 8 -34.63 -26.65 -27.47
C LYS A 8 -33.12 -26.48 -27.56
N SER A 9 -32.48 -27.02 -28.63
CA SER A 9 -31.03 -26.89 -28.83
C SER A 9 -30.58 -25.45 -29.09
N LYS A 10 -31.38 -24.66 -29.83
CA LYS A 10 -31.05 -23.24 -30.10
C LYS A 10 -31.28 -22.33 -28.92
N PHE A 11 -32.21 -22.67 -28.05
CA PHE A 11 -32.47 -21.89 -26.82
C PHE A 11 -31.38 -22.11 -25.76
N PHE A 12 -30.80 -23.31 -25.69
CA PHE A 12 -29.67 -23.61 -24.79
C PHE A 12 -28.37 -22.92 -25.21
N PHE A 13 -28.17 -22.73 -26.53
CA PHE A 13 -26.96 -22.09 -27.04
C PHE A 13 -26.98 -20.56 -26.88
N VAL A 14 -28.15 -19.94 -26.86
CA VAL A 14 -28.29 -18.48 -26.63
C VAL A 14 -28.10 -18.13 -25.16
N ILE A 15 -28.51 -18.99 -24.23
CA ILE A 15 -28.32 -18.79 -22.81
C ILE A 15 -26.84 -18.95 -22.40
N PHE A 16 -26.08 -19.80 -23.12
CA PHE A 16 -24.65 -20.03 -22.83
C PHE A 16 -23.75 -18.88 -23.31
N LEU A 17 -24.18 -18.06 -24.26
CA LEU A 17 -23.40 -16.91 -24.75
C LEU A 17 -23.57 -15.63 -23.93
N LEU A 18 -24.53 -15.58 -23.02
CA LEU A 18 -24.80 -14.41 -22.17
C LEU A 18 -24.08 -14.43 -20.80
N THR A 19 -23.37 -15.51 -20.47
CA THR A 19 -22.66 -15.64 -19.19
C THR A 19 -21.15 -15.33 -19.26
N SER A 20 -20.64 -14.90 -20.42
CA SER A 20 -19.19 -14.71 -20.66
C SER A 20 -18.65 -13.30 -20.44
N SER A 21 -19.30 -12.42 -19.72
CA SER A 21 -18.85 -11.04 -19.54
C SER A 21 -18.81 -10.57 -18.09
N ILE A 22 -18.64 -11.48 -17.14
CA ILE A 22 -18.17 -11.10 -15.83
C ILE A 22 -16.65 -11.30 -15.84
N SER A 23 -15.95 -10.41 -16.55
CA SER A 23 -14.53 -10.19 -16.32
C SER A 23 -14.40 -9.73 -14.89
N GLY A 24 -14.07 -10.68 -14.01
CA GLY A 24 -13.96 -10.45 -12.60
C GLY A 24 -12.97 -9.31 -12.34
N MET A 25 -13.46 -8.23 -11.82
CA MET A 25 -12.68 -7.35 -10.99
C MET A 25 -12.14 -8.23 -9.86
N VAL A 26 -10.90 -8.66 -9.98
CA VAL A 26 -10.17 -9.33 -8.89
C VAL A 26 -9.94 -8.25 -7.83
N LEU A 27 -10.91 -8.10 -6.98
CA LEU A 27 -10.74 -7.39 -5.72
C LEU A 27 -9.73 -8.21 -4.91
N ALA A 28 -8.75 -7.57 -4.28
CA ALA A 28 -7.96 -8.24 -3.24
C ALA A 28 -8.99 -8.92 -2.35
N THR A 29 -8.94 -10.24 -2.34
CA THR A 29 -9.97 -10.98 -1.65
C THR A 29 -9.67 -10.85 -0.16
N PRO A 30 -10.67 -10.68 0.70
CA PRO A 30 -10.46 -10.75 2.16
C PRO A 30 -9.77 -12.06 2.58
N ALA A 31 -9.70 -13.03 1.69
CA ALA A 31 -8.97 -14.28 1.85
C ALA A 31 -7.44 -14.08 1.92
N GLU A 32 -6.84 -13.23 1.09
CA GLU A 32 -5.38 -12.98 1.10
C GLU A 32 -4.96 -12.24 2.37
N GLU A 33 -5.78 -11.31 2.85
CA GLU A 33 -5.53 -10.62 4.12
C GLU A 33 -5.66 -11.57 5.31
N LEU A 34 -6.64 -12.46 5.29
CA LEU A 34 -6.83 -13.49 6.32
C LEU A 34 -5.65 -14.49 6.33
N GLU A 35 -5.17 -14.88 5.14
CA GLU A 35 -3.99 -15.74 5.00
C GLU A 35 -2.75 -15.05 5.58
N LEU A 36 -2.55 -13.77 5.31
CA LEU A 36 -1.44 -13.01 5.89
C LEU A 36 -1.51 -12.96 7.42
N GLU A 37 -2.70 -12.77 7.98
CA GLU A 37 -2.90 -12.79 9.44
C GLU A 37 -2.59 -14.16 10.05
N GLN A 38 -2.90 -15.26 9.34
CA GLN A 38 -2.53 -16.61 9.79
C GLN A 38 -1.01 -16.81 9.78
N LEU A 39 -0.31 -16.34 8.74
CA LEU A 39 1.15 -16.39 8.67
C LEU A 39 1.80 -15.56 9.78
N ASP A 40 1.25 -14.40 10.11
CA ASP A 40 1.74 -13.57 11.22
C ASP A 40 1.52 -14.24 12.60
N ARG A 41 0.50 -15.09 12.74
CA ARG A 41 0.33 -15.93 13.97
C ARG A 41 1.41 -17.00 14.06
N ILE A 42 1.70 -17.68 12.95
CA ILE A 42 2.76 -18.69 12.90
C ILE A 42 4.13 -18.06 13.21
N GLU A 43 4.39 -16.85 12.70
CA GLU A 43 5.62 -16.11 13.01
C GLU A 43 5.79 -15.88 14.51
N ARG A 44 4.74 -15.40 15.20
CA ARG A 44 4.76 -15.21 16.65
C ARG A 44 5.01 -16.52 17.43
N ASP A 45 4.45 -17.63 16.95
CA ASP A 45 4.69 -18.94 17.58
C ASP A 45 6.14 -19.40 17.42
N LEU A 46 6.76 -19.16 16.26
CA LEU A 46 8.17 -19.45 16.00
C LEU A 46 9.10 -18.56 16.84
N GLU A 47 8.78 -17.28 16.97
CA GLU A 47 9.50 -16.35 17.86
C GLU A 47 9.47 -16.83 19.32
N LEU A 48 8.28 -17.23 19.81
CA LEU A 48 8.11 -17.78 21.14
C LEU A 48 8.95 -19.06 21.36
N GLN A 49 8.95 -19.97 20.39
CA GLN A 49 9.77 -21.19 20.44
C GLN A 49 11.28 -20.84 20.50
N ARG A 50 11.72 -19.86 19.72
CA ARG A 50 13.10 -19.36 19.73
C ARG A 50 13.48 -18.78 21.09
N ASP A 51 12.59 -17.99 21.69
CA ASP A 51 12.84 -17.39 23.00
C ASP A 51 12.91 -18.44 24.11
N TRP A 52 12.07 -19.47 24.06
CA TRP A 52 12.18 -20.61 24.94
C TRP A 52 13.49 -21.39 24.77
N ALA A 53 13.96 -21.56 23.55
CA ALA A 53 15.25 -22.20 23.28
C ALA A 53 16.41 -21.35 23.85
N LYS A 54 16.38 -20.03 23.67
CA LYS A 54 17.35 -19.10 24.29
C LYS A 54 17.34 -19.18 25.82
N TYR A 55 16.15 -19.21 26.42
CA TYR A 55 16.01 -19.35 27.87
C TYR A 55 16.64 -20.65 28.37
N ARG A 56 16.32 -21.79 27.75
CA ARG A 56 16.91 -23.10 28.10
C ARG A 56 18.42 -23.10 27.96
N TRP A 57 18.93 -22.51 26.87
CA TRP A 57 20.37 -22.38 26.67
C TRP A 57 21.03 -21.48 27.73
N GLY A 58 20.39 -20.37 28.07
CA GLY A 58 20.86 -19.47 29.13
C GLY A 58 20.99 -20.20 30.48
N LYS A 59 19.98 -20.98 30.84
CA LYS A 59 19.99 -21.80 32.05
C LYS A 59 21.09 -22.88 31.99
N ALA A 60 21.16 -23.66 30.91
CA ALA A 60 22.18 -24.69 30.73
C ALA A 60 23.61 -24.11 30.78
N LYS A 61 23.82 -22.92 30.21
CA LYS A 61 25.08 -22.18 30.30
C LYS A 61 25.44 -21.87 31.74
N THR A 62 24.52 -21.36 32.56
CA THR A 62 24.74 -21.07 33.97
C THR A 62 25.07 -22.33 34.75
N ASP A 63 24.33 -23.40 34.51
CA ASP A 63 24.56 -24.70 35.17
C ASP A 63 25.95 -25.28 34.81
N CYS A 64 26.44 -25.05 33.56
CA CYS A 64 27.76 -25.53 33.13
C CYS A 64 28.90 -24.84 33.92
N TYR A 65 28.77 -23.59 34.35
CA TYR A 65 29.80 -22.93 35.14
C TYR A 65 29.96 -23.50 36.59
N GLN A 66 29.01 -24.31 37.03
CA GLN A 66 29.07 -25.02 38.31
C GLN A 66 29.73 -26.39 38.19
N ASN A 67 30.01 -26.86 36.93
CA ASN A 67 30.60 -28.14 36.68
C ASN A 67 32.12 -28.11 36.58
N TYR A 68 32.78 -29.22 36.88
CA TYR A 68 34.24 -29.32 36.76
C TYR A 68 34.71 -29.25 35.29
N TRP A 69 33.98 -29.79 34.35
CA TRP A 69 34.27 -29.80 32.89
C TRP A 69 33.48 -28.73 32.14
N VAL A 70 33.72 -27.46 32.48
CA VAL A 70 32.96 -26.31 31.93
C VAL A 70 32.94 -26.30 30.41
N ASP A 71 34.08 -26.43 29.74
CA ASP A 71 34.20 -26.35 28.28
C ASP A 71 33.45 -27.46 27.55
N TYR A 72 33.50 -28.69 28.08
CA TYR A 72 32.74 -29.80 27.52
C TYR A 72 31.23 -29.59 27.67
N CYS A 73 30.80 -29.15 28.84
CA CYS A 73 29.41 -28.84 29.14
C CYS A 73 28.90 -27.76 28.20
N LEU A 74 29.62 -26.62 28.06
CA LEU A 74 29.23 -25.52 27.19
C LEU A 74 29.13 -25.92 25.70
N ARG A 75 30.06 -26.78 25.22
CA ARG A 75 29.98 -27.32 23.86
C ARG A 75 28.73 -28.17 23.63
N SER A 76 28.41 -29.02 24.59
CA SER A 76 27.21 -29.86 24.56
C SER A 76 25.94 -29.01 24.59
N ALA A 77 25.84 -28.09 25.52
CA ALA A 77 24.70 -27.18 25.64
C ALA A 77 24.51 -26.32 24.36
N ARG A 78 25.59 -25.83 23.75
CA ARG A 78 25.53 -25.11 22.47
C ARG A 78 25.06 -26.01 21.32
N ALA A 79 25.52 -27.25 21.26
CA ALA A 79 25.08 -28.20 20.25
C ALA A 79 23.58 -28.50 20.37
N GLN A 80 23.08 -28.63 21.59
CA GLN A 80 21.67 -28.81 21.87
C GLN A 80 20.84 -27.59 21.47
N TYR A 81 21.28 -26.39 21.81
CA TYR A 81 20.64 -25.15 21.39
C TYR A 81 20.52 -25.03 19.87
N ARG A 82 21.60 -25.34 19.13
CA ARG A 82 21.56 -25.31 17.65
C ARG A 82 20.54 -26.28 17.09
N LYS A 83 20.47 -27.51 17.61
CA LYS A 83 19.47 -28.49 17.18
C LYS A 83 18.03 -28.00 17.34
N GLU A 84 17.77 -27.15 18.32
CA GLU A 84 16.46 -26.55 18.53
C GLU A 84 16.22 -25.32 17.63
N VAL A 85 17.22 -24.46 17.43
CA VAL A 85 17.06 -23.16 16.75
C VAL A 85 17.22 -23.26 15.25
N ASP A 86 18.08 -24.16 14.74
CA ASP A 86 18.33 -24.26 13.30
C ASP A 86 17.04 -24.59 12.50
N PRO A 87 16.19 -25.57 12.92
CA PRO A 87 14.93 -25.85 12.22
C PRO A 87 13.92 -24.69 12.34
N ILE A 88 13.90 -23.96 13.46
CA ILE A 88 13.06 -22.76 13.60
C ILE A 88 13.49 -21.71 12.58
N GLY A 89 14.79 -21.47 12.45
CA GLY A 89 15.32 -20.52 11.48
C GLY A 89 15.04 -20.90 10.01
N GLU A 90 14.91 -22.20 9.70
CA GLU A 90 14.49 -22.65 8.37
C GLU A 90 13.01 -22.34 8.14
N GLN A 91 12.15 -22.66 9.09
CA GLN A 91 10.72 -22.38 9.02
C GLN A 91 10.43 -20.87 8.91
N GLU A 92 11.16 -20.05 9.66
CA GLU A 92 11.04 -18.58 9.55
C GLU A 92 11.43 -18.07 8.15
N ARG A 93 12.49 -18.61 7.54
CA ARG A 93 12.89 -18.22 6.18
C ARG A 93 11.81 -18.55 5.16
N GLU A 94 11.25 -19.77 5.21
CA GLU A 94 10.17 -20.20 4.33
C GLU A 94 8.91 -19.34 4.54
N LEU A 95 8.54 -19.10 5.79
CA LEU A 95 7.41 -18.24 6.16
C LEU A 95 7.56 -16.82 5.58
N HIS A 96 8.73 -16.20 5.77
CA HIS A 96 9.01 -14.86 5.25
C HIS A 96 8.98 -14.80 3.72
N GLU A 97 9.35 -15.88 3.03
CA GLU A 97 9.21 -15.94 1.56
C GLU A 97 7.75 -15.94 1.13
N VAL A 98 6.91 -16.74 1.80
CA VAL A 98 5.47 -16.79 1.52
C VAL A 98 4.82 -15.44 1.80
N GLN A 99 5.10 -14.85 2.97
CA GLN A 99 4.59 -13.52 3.33
C GLN A 99 5.00 -12.45 2.30
N ARG A 100 6.27 -12.44 1.84
CA ARG A 100 6.73 -11.48 0.82
C ARG A 100 5.99 -11.65 -0.50
N LYS A 101 5.75 -12.89 -0.94
CA LYS A 101 4.99 -13.17 -2.18
C LYS A 101 3.55 -12.69 -2.06
N LEU A 102 2.92 -12.97 -0.93
CA LEU A 102 1.53 -12.58 -0.67
C LEU A 102 1.38 -11.05 -0.55
N ARG A 103 2.25 -10.39 0.21
CA ARG A 103 2.26 -8.91 0.30
C ARG A 103 2.51 -8.25 -1.05
N LYS A 104 3.34 -8.86 -1.91
CA LYS A 104 3.56 -8.37 -3.27
C LYS A 104 2.29 -8.52 -4.11
N SER A 105 1.61 -9.67 -4.05
CA SER A 105 0.35 -9.90 -4.77
C SER A 105 -0.70 -8.86 -4.38
N ILE A 106 -0.91 -8.64 -3.08
CA ILE A 106 -1.85 -7.63 -2.56
C ILE A 106 -1.50 -6.24 -3.08
N LYS A 107 -0.22 -5.88 -3.01
CA LYS A 107 0.25 -4.57 -3.50
C LYS A 107 0.04 -4.40 -5.01
N ASP A 108 0.38 -5.41 -5.80
CA ASP A 108 0.21 -5.37 -7.26
C ASP A 108 -1.27 -5.21 -7.64
N GLN A 109 -2.19 -5.85 -6.90
CA GLN A 109 -3.63 -5.68 -7.08
C GLN A 109 -4.10 -4.26 -6.72
N ASP A 110 -3.61 -3.70 -5.61
CA ASP A 110 -3.93 -2.33 -5.21
C ASP A 110 -3.38 -1.29 -6.19
N ASP A 111 -2.19 -1.52 -6.72
CA ASP A 111 -1.60 -0.64 -7.73
C ASP A 111 -2.40 -0.68 -9.04
N GLN A 112 -2.91 -1.87 -9.43
CA GLN A 112 -3.82 -2.01 -10.58
C GLN A 112 -5.14 -1.27 -10.35
N LYS A 113 -5.76 -1.39 -9.18
CA LYS A 113 -6.98 -0.65 -8.82
C LYS A 113 -6.75 0.85 -8.90
N ARG A 114 -5.69 1.35 -8.27
CA ARG A 114 -5.33 2.78 -8.31
C ARG A 114 -5.02 3.26 -9.72
N ALA A 115 -4.43 2.42 -10.56
CA ALA A 115 -4.19 2.74 -11.96
C ALA A 115 -5.51 2.85 -12.74
N ALA A 116 -6.43 1.91 -12.54
CA ALA A 116 -7.76 1.92 -13.15
C ALA A 116 -8.59 3.15 -12.70
N GLU A 117 -8.57 3.47 -11.42
CA GLU A 117 -9.23 4.68 -10.89
C GLU A 117 -8.66 5.96 -11.51
N ARG A 118 -7.32 6.06 -11.61
CA ARG A 118 -6.67 7.22 -12.25
C ARG A 118 -6.98 7.33 -13.74
N ALA A 119 -7.18 6.19 -14.42
CA ALA A 119 -7.55 6.13 -15.84
C ALA A 119 -9.05 6.35 -16.07
N SER A 120 -9.87 6.38 -15.02
CA SER A 120 -11.31 6.55 -15.15
C SER A 120 -11.67 7.89 -15.83
N PRO A 121 -12.76 7.93 -16.63
CA PRO A 121 -13.19 9.15 -17.31
C PRO A 121 -13.56 10.27 -16.34
N GLU A 122 -14.06 9.92 -15.16
CA GLU A 122 -14.39 10.88 -14.09
C GLU A 122 -13.14 11.62 -13.60
N ARG A 123 -12.06 10.86 -13.29
CA ARG A 123 -10.77 11.46 -12.89
C ARG A 123 -10.10 12.22 -14.03
N ALA A 124 -10.33 11.83 -15.28
CA ALA A 124 -9.85 12.58 -16.42
C ALA A 124 -10.58 13.95 -16.53
N ALA A 125 -11.89 13.97 -16.36
CA ALA A 125 -12.68 15.19 -16.34
C ALA A 125 -12.29 16.12 -15.17
N GLU A 126 -12.10 15.56 -13.99
CA GLU A 126 -11.62 16.29 -12.81
C GLU A 126 -10.24 16.94 -13.04
N ARG A 127 -9.30 16.22 -13.67
CA ARG A 127 -7.99 16.81 -14.03
C ARG A 127 -8.13 18.01 -14.98
N VAL A 128 -9.01 17.90 -15.98
CA VAL A 128 -9.26 18.98 -16.93
C VAL A 128 -9.90 20.20 -16.23
N SER A 129 -10.86 20.00 -15.33
CA SER A 129 -11.46 21.10 -14.57
C SER A 129 -10.44 21.77 -13.65
N ASN A 130 -9.65 20.99 -12.91
CA ASN A 130 -8.60 21.51 -12.03
C ASN A 130 -7.54 22.30 -12.79
N GLN A 131 -7.17 21.83 -13.99
CA GLN A 131 -6.23 22.56 -14.85
C GLN A 131 -6.81 23.91 -15.30
N ARG A 132 -8.07 23.96 -15.72
CA ARG A 132 -8.74 25.20 -16.09
C ARG A 132 -8.82 26.19 -14.92
N GLU A 133 -9.21 25.73 -13.75
CA GLU A 133 -9.22 26.56 -12.55
C GLU A 133 -7.83 27.08 -12.19
N PHE A 134 -6.80 26.26 -12.34
CA PHE A 134 -5.43 26.69 -12.11
C PHE A 134 -5.01 27.77 -13.10
N GLU A 135 -5.31 27.62 -14.38
CA GLU A 135 -5.03 28.60 -15.41
C GLU A 135 -5.78 29.94 -15.17
N GLU A 136 -7.05 29.86 -14.76
CA GLU A 136 -7.83 31.02 -14.36
C GLU A 136 -7.24 31.77 -13.16
N LYS A 137 -6.84 31.01 -12.12
CA LYS A 137 -6.15 31.56 -10.95
C LYS A 137 -4.83 32.23 -11.33
N GLN A 138 -4.07 31.65 -12.24
CA GLN A 138 -2.82 32.22 -12.75
C GLN A 138 -3.08 33.54 -13.51
N LYS A 139 -4.07 33.55 -14.42
CA LYS A 139 -4.47 34.77 -15.14
C LYS A 139 -4.96 35.90 -14.18
N ALA A 140 -5.77 35.52 -13.20
CA ALA A 140 -6.26 36.46 -12.19
C ALA A 140 -5.13 37.01 -11.29
N SER A 141 -4.13 36.18 -10.97
CA SER A 141 -2.96 36.63 -10.20
C SER A 141 -2.07 37.57 -11.00
N ALA A 142 -1.84 37.25 -12.28
CA ALA A 142 -1.10 38.13 -13.19
C ALA A 142 -1.80 39.49 -13.40
N ALA A 143 -3.12 39.47 -13.58
CA ALA A 143 -3.90 40.72 -13.70
C ALA A 143 -3.83 41.58 -12.43
N ARG A 144 -3.91 40.96 -11.25
CA ARG A 144 -3.75 41.68 -9.97
C ARG A 144 -2.34 42.26 -9.81
N ALA A 145 -1.31 41.53 -10.22
CA ALA A 145 0.06 42.00 -10.19
C ALA A 145 0.26 43.22 -11.12
N ALA A 146 -0.30 43.15 -12.33
CA ALA A 146 -0.27 44.27 -13.29
C ALA A 146 -1.01 45.53 -12.76
N ASP A 147 -2.19 45.35 -12.17
CA ASP A 147 -2.96 46.44 -11.55
C ASP A 147 -2.18 47.09 -10.39
N LEU A 148 -1.56 46.29 -9.53
CA LEU A 148 -0.71 46.77 -8.44
C LEU A 148 0.51 47.55 -8.97
N GLU A 149 1.11 47.09 -10.04
CA GLU A 149 2.24 47.81 -10.66
C GLU A 149 1.78 49.14 -11.26
N GLN A 150 0.63 49.17 -11.91
CA GLN A 150 0.06 50.37 -12.44
C GLN A 150 -0.31 51.39 -11.34
N ARG A 151 -0.93 50.92 -10.25
CA ARG A 151 -1.21 51.76 -9.07
C ARG A 151 0.06 52.32 -8.44
N ARG A 152 1.16 51.57 -8.41
CA ARG A 152 2.46 52.07 -7.93
C ARG A 152 3.02 53.15 -8.84
N LYS A 153 2.91 53.04 -10.16
CA LYS A 153 3.34 54.03 -11.13
C LYS A 153 2.51 55.31 -11.03
N ASP A 154 1.21 55.21 -10.76
CA ASP A 154 0.29 56.33 -10.64
C ASP A 154 0.29 56.99 -9.24
N ALA A 155 0.85 56.32 -8.23
CA ALA A 155 0.89 56.84 -6.85
C ALA A 155 1.50 58.26 -6.72
N PRO A 156 2.63 58.58 -7.38
CA PRO A 156 3.20 59.95 -7.29
C PRO A 156 2.30 61.01 -7.90
N LYS A 157 1.56 60.69 -8.99
CA LYS A 157 0.61 61.60 -9.63
C LYS A 157 -0.58 61.91 -8.71
N ARG A 158 -1.18 60.86 -8.12
CA ARG A 158 -2.28 60.99 -7.15
C ARG A 158 -1.87 61.76 -5.90
N ALA A 159 -0.62 61.57 -5.44
CA ALA A 159 -0.11 62.33 -4.30
C ALA A 159 0.06 63.85 -4.61
N GLN A 160 0.37 64.24 -5.87
CA GLN A 160 0.42 65.63 -6.30
C GLN A 160 -0.98 66.23 -6.45
N GLU A 161 -1.92 65.48 -7.04
CA GLU A 161 -3.33 65.89 -7.19
C GLU A 161 -4.00 66.13 -5.83
N ASN A 162 -3.79 65.20 -4.87
CA ASN A 162 -4.32 65.38 -3.51
C ASN A 162 -3.71 66.56 -2.77
N LYS A 163 -2.44 66.92 -2.99
CA LYS A 163 -1.82 68.14 -2.41
C LYS A 163 -2.37 69.42 -3.02
N ALA A 164 -2.69 69.42 -4.32
CA ALA A 164 -3.29 70.57 -4.98
C ALA A 164 -4.74 70.78 -4.51
N GLY A 165 -5.51 69.73 -4.23
CA GLY A 165 -6.88 69.83 -3.71
C GLY A 165 -6.99 70.33 -2.28
N THR A 166 -5.95 70.17 -1.45
CA THR A 166 -5.93 70.62 -0.03
C THR A 166 -5.54 72.10 0.12
N GLN A 167 -5.15 72.81 -0.95
CA GLN A 167 -4.77 74.21 -0.91
C GLN A 167 -5.94 75.17 -1.26
N LEU A 168 -7.15 74.69 -1.37
CA LEU A 168 -8.33 75.45 -1.75
C LEU A 168 -9.33 75.73 -0.61
N ASP A 169 -8.95 75.53 0.64
CA ASP A 169 -9.73 75.97 1.81
C ASP A 169 -8.99 77.00 2.66
#